data_de1081d20e3db29fea766d8d95e9e5a1
#
_entry.id   de1081d20e3db29fea766d8d95e9e5a1
#
_cell.length_a   1.000
_cell.length_b   1.000
_cell.length_c   1.000
_cell.angle_alpha   90.00
_cell.angle_beta   90.00
_cell.angle_gamma   90.00
#
_symmetry.space_group_name_H-M   'P 1'
#
loop_
_entity.id
_entity.type
_entity.pdbx_description
1 polymer ?
#
loop_
_entity_poly.entity_id
_entity_poly.type
_entity_poly.pdbx_seq_one_letter_code
_entity_poly.pdbx_strand_id
1 'polypeptide(L)'
;IFSSKLFAMVLFWIVGLAIDAEFIISFKAIIDTILVFFGIMLFTSVYAVFLVLRYNLNQLFKNDDKEEKVAKGSLIFMLIGLALITFGYYLATRNIEESPIWLAYDFFDLILVILACVILGTWLMVRFGTPYVIRQLYNNKRFFYKGTNMLGITSLRFRLKKNAGTIAMIAVLSATTLTIIGSMSSFYVRTINDISAENPSSYQVLNISAKNEKEIIQTIRDDQDHKLKKLMQAEMLSAEVEYKDIPKYKMHMDTFIHTIVSESEYNRIGERQQSDFVESKKIAYGDAILLGKNTYYARSDIQEKWLTRKMVVQSNKSVAKKMPPIKVVDFRENSIFNTGISYETLVVSDEYYDDLERLFPPESVTMFDITNPNHSESLDKKVQTIVDGEPSLFSENVSSYYTNYHLI
;
A
#
# COMPACT_ATOMS: atom_id res chain seq x y z
N ILE A 1 -1.42 10.98 -25.60
CA ILE A 1 -1.83 12.03 -24.64
C ILE A 1 -3.36 12.06 -24.51
N PHE A 2 -4.13 12.18 -25.61
CA PHE A 2 -5.60 12.22 -25.56
C PHE A 2 -6.17 10.90 -24.97
N SER A 3 -5.70 9.75 -25.48
CA SER A 3 -6.14 8.43 -25.02
C SER A 3 -5.76 8.16 -23.55
N SER A 4 -4.59 8.64 -23.08
CA SER A 4 -4.15 8.46 -21.71
C SER A 4 -5.01 9.25 -20.73
N LYS A 5 -5.44 10.47 -21.10
CA LYS A 5 -6.39 11.27 -20.31
C LYS A 5 -7.75 10.60 -20.23
N LEU A 6 -8.28 10.14 -21.37
CA LEU A 6 -9.57 9.45 -21.41
C LEU A 6 -9.53 8.20 -20.52
N PHE A 7 -8.42 7.46 -20.56
CA PHE A 7 -8.20 6.30 -19.70
C PHE A 7 -8.10 6.70 -18.22
N ALA A 8 -7.38 7.79 -17.90
CA ALA A 8 -7.27 8.30 -16.53
C ALA A 8 -8.64 8.79 -16.01
N MET A 9 -9.43 9.51 -16.83
CA MET A 9 -10.78 9.93 -16.45
C MET A 9 -11.72 8.76 -16.18
N VAL A 10 -11.67 7.72 -17.02
CA VAL A 10 -12.44 6.49 -16.79
C VAL A 10 -11.98 5.79 -15.51
N LEU A 11 -10.67 5.74 -15.27
CA LEU A 11 -10.11 5.16 -14.05
C LEU A 11 -10.55 5.95 -12.81
N PHE A 12 -10.45 7.28 -12.82
CA PHE A 12 -10.89 8.14 -11.72
C PHE A 12 -12.41 8.03 -11.49
N TRP A 13 -13.20 7.93 -12.56
CA TRP A 13 -14.63 7.70 -12.45
C TRP A 13 -14.96 6.34 -11.79
N ILE A 14 -14.24 5.27 -12.17
CA ILE A 14 -14.41 3.93 -11.57
C ILE A 14 -14.02 3.94 -10.09
N VAL A 15 -12.97 4.70 -9.74
CA VAL A 15 -12.42 4.81 -8.38
C VAL A 15 -13.24 5.78 -7.52
N GLY A 16 -14.15 6.57 -8.12
CA GLY A 16 -15.00 7.54 -7.40
C GLY A 16 -14.25 8.82 -7.00
N LEU A 17 -13.09 9.08 -7.60
CA LEU A 17 -12.33 10.31 -7.39
C LEU A 17 -12.85 11.40 -8.32
N ALA A 18 -13.38 12.49 -7.77
CA ALA A 18 -13.77 13.70 -8.51
C ALA A 18 -12.54 14.59 -8.77
N ILE A 19 -11.54 14.05 -9.47
CA ILE A 19 -10.38 14.85 -9.88
C ILE A 19 -10.67 15.46 -11.24
N ASP A 20 -10.81 16.78 -11.29
CA ASP A 20 -10.81 17.55 -12.53
C ASP A 20 -9.42 17.48 -13.15
N ALA A 21 -9.23 16.50 -14.05
CA ALA A 21 -7.99 16.36 -14.78
C ALA A 21 -7.87 17.52 -15.79
N GLU A 22 -7.22 18.61 -15.42
CA GLU A 22 -6.93 19.71 -16.32
C GLU A 22 -6.18 19.25 -17.58
N PHE A 23 -6.54 19.82 -18.73
CA PHE A 23 -5.94 19.43 -20.00
C PHE A 23 -4.62 20.17 -20.21
N ILE A 24 -3.56 19.70 -19.55
CA ILE A 24 -2.23 20.26 -19.72
C ILE A 24 -1.52 19.51 -20.85
N ILE A 25 -1.32 20.15 -21.98
CA ILE A 25 -0.46 19.64 -23.05
C ILE A 25 0.99 19.95 -22.65
N SER A 26 1.69 18.98 -22.12
CA SER A 26 3.12 19.12 -21.82
C SER A 26 3.94 19.04 -23.11
N PHE A 27 4.40 20.19 -23.61
CA PHE A 27 5.34 20.25 -24.75
C PHE A 27 6.62 19.45 -24.47
N LYS A 28 7.07 19.45 -23.23
CA LYS A 28 8.25 18.67 -22.80
C LYS A 28 8.01 17.16 -23.03
N ALA A 29 6.85 16.61 -22.63
CA ALA A 29 6.52 15.21 -22.84
C ALA A 29 6.45 14.85 -24.33
N ILE A 30 5.99 15.78 -25.19
CA ILE A 30 5.97 15.58 -26.65
C ILE A 30 7.40 15.50 -27.20
N ILE A 31 8.27 16.44 -26.81
CA ILE A 31 9.67 16.45 -27.26
C ILE A 31 10.41 15.20 -26.78
N ASP A 32 10.27 14.83 -25.52
CA ASP A 32 10.89 13.64 -24.95
C ASP A 32 10.41 12.36 -25.68
N THR A 33 9.13 12.26 -26.00
CA THR A 33 8.58 11.15 -26.78
C THR A 33 9.18 11.09 -28.18
N ILE A 34 9.26 12.22 -28.89
CA ILE A 34 9.85 12.30 -30.23
C ILE A 34 11.33 11.90 -30.17
N LEU A 35 12.09 12.38 -29.18
CA LEU A 35 13.51 12.03 -29.03
C LEU A 35 13.71 10.53 -28.77
N VAL A 36 12.89 9.92 -27.91
CA VAL A 36 12.95 8.49 -27.65
C VAL A 36 12.60 7.68 -28.91
N PHE A 37 11.53 8.05 -29.63
CA PHE A 37 11.16 7.39 -30.88
C PHE A 37 12.25 7.53 -31.95
N PHE A 38 12.81 8.72 -32.09
CA PHE A 38 13.92 8.98 -33.02
C PHE A 38 15.15 8.16 -32.65
N GLY A 39 15.48 8.06 -31.36
CA GLY A 39 16.57 7.22 -30.87
C GLY A 39 16.36 5.73 -31.19
N ILE A 40 15.15 5.20 -30.97
CA ILE A 40 14.80 3.82 -31.32
C ILE A 40 14.87 3.60 -32.83
N MET A 41 14.37 4.55 -33.63
CA MET A 41 14.39 4.49 -35.08
C MET A 41 15.83 4.51 -35.61
N LEU A 42 16.69 5.37 -35.10
CA LEU A 42 18.12 5.39 -35.43
C LEU A 42 18.80 4.07 -35.08
N PHE A 43 18.59 3.59 -33.85
CA PHE A 43 19.16 2.32 -33.39
C PHE A 43 18.73 1.14 -34.30
N THR A 44 17.44 1.03 -34.59
CA THR A 44 16.92 -0.03 -35.44
C THR A 44 17.42 0.08 -36.88
N SER A 45 17.56 1.31 -37.43
CA SER A 45 18.10 1.54 -38.76
C SER A 45 19.59 1.17 -38.84
N VAL A 46 20.39 1.59 -37.87
CA VAL A 46 21.83 1.25 -37.80
C VAL A 46 21.99 -0.27 -37.65
N TYR A 47 21.17 -0.90 -36.78
CA TYR A 47 21.16 -2.35 -36.61
C TYR A 47 20.79 -3.07 -37.94
N ALA A 48 19.78 -2.59 -38.65
CA ALA A 48 19.37 -3.16 -39.95
C ALA A 48 20.47 -3.04 -41.00
N VAL A 49 21.11 -1.86 -41.12
CA VAL A 49 22.25 -1.63 -42.00
C VAL A 49 23.42 -2.55 -41.64
N PHE A 50 23.76 -2.67 -40.35
CA PHE A 50 24.81 -3.57 -39.89
C PHE A 50 24.49 -5.04 -40.26
N LEU A 51 23.23 -5.44 -40.13
CA LEU A 51 22.77 -6.78 -40.47
C LEU A 51 22.93 -7.03 -41.98
N VAL A 52 22.52 -6.09 -42.84
CA VAL A 52 22.62 -6.18 -44.30
C VAL A 52 24.09 -6.23 -44.77
N LEU A 53 24.95 -5.39 -44.18
CA LEU A 53 26.39 -5.37 -44.48
C LEU A 53 27.12 -6.65 -44.08
N ARG A 54 26.63 -7.32 -43.06
CA ARG A 54 27.21 -8.56 -42.52
C ARG A 54 26.78 -9.81 -43.31
N TYR A 55 25.65 -9.76 -44.04
CA TYR A 55 25.19 -10.87 -44.87
C TYR A 55 25.69 -10.71 -46.32
N ASN A 56 26.48 -11.65 -46.82
CA ASN A 56 26.81 -11.73 -48.25
C ASN A 56 25.53 -11.99 -49.06
N LEU A 57 25.35 -11.30 -50.19
CA LEU A 57 24.22 -11.45 -51.11
C LEU A 57 23.86 -12.91 -51.38
N ASN A 58 24.87 -13.78 -51.57
CA ASN A 58 24.68 -15.22 -51.76
C ASN A 58 24.03 -15.94 -50.56
N GLN A 59 24.15 -15.41 -49.37
CA GLN A 59 23.51 -15.98 -48.19
C GLN A 59 22.06 -15.51 -48.03
N LEU A 60 21.71 -14.33 -48.56
CA LEU A 60 20.34 -13.82 -48.56
C LEU A 60 19.44 -14.69 -49.44
N PHE A 61 19.93 -15.07 -50.67
CA PHE A 61 19.19 -15.95 -51.59
C PHE A 61 19.19 -17.44 -51.19
N LYS A 62 20.19 -17.89 -50.44
CA LYS A 62 20.24 -19.26 -49.89
C LYS A 62 19.50 -19.44 -48.56
N ASN A 63 19.02 -18.39 -47.94
CA ASN A 63 18.31 -18.51 -46.66
C ASN A 63 16.89 -19.08 -46.79
N ASP A 64 16.28 -19.03 -47.96
CA ASP A 64 14.97 -19.65 -48.21
C ASP A 64 15.02 -21.19 -48.17
N ASP A 65 16.17 -21.78 -48.47
CA ASP A 65 16.36 -23.24 -48.46
C ASP A 65 16.95 -23.81 -47.17
N LYS A 66 17.36 -22.96 -46.20
CA LYS A 66 17.79 -23.49 -44.91
C LYS A 66 16.58 -23.95 -44.15
N GLU A 67 16.40 -25.28 -44.06
CA GLU A 67 15.48 -25.85 -43.07
C GLU A 67 15.63 -25.13 -41.75
N GLU A 68 14.60 -24.34 -41.35
CA GLU A 68 14.58 -23.66 -40.09
C GLU A 68 14.83 -24.69 -38.96
N LYS A 69 15.98 -24.58 -38.32
CA LYS A 69 16.36 -25.48 -37.24
C LYS A 69 15.28 -25.45 -36.18
N VAL A 70 14.69 -26.63 -35.94
CA VAL A 70 13.67 -26.80 -34.89
C VAL A 70 14.23 -26.22 -33.61
N ALA A 71 13.49 -25.33 -32.93
CA ALA A 71 13.87 -24.82 -31.63
C ALA A 71 14.20 -26.03 -30.74
N LYS A 72 15.47 -26.20 -30.41
CA LYS A 72 15.90 -27.34 -29.59
C LYS A 72 15.43 -27.04 -28.15
N GLY A 73 14.34 -27.70 -27.76
CA GLY A 73 13.97 -27.72 -26.33
C GLY A 73 15.12 -28.31 -25.50
N SER A 74 15.43 -27.68 -24.40
CA SER A 74 16.49 -28.12 -23.50
C SER A 74 15.93 -28.28 -22.10
N LEU A 75 16.11 -29.46 -21.50
CA LEU A 75 15.73 -29.74 -20.13
C LEU A 75 16.52 -28.84 -19.15
N ILE A 76 17.79 -28.62 -19.44
CA ILE A 76 18.68 -27.83 -18.58
C ILE A 76 18.17 -26.39 -18.47
N PHE A 77 17.90 -25.73 -19.60
CA PHE A 77 17.37 -24.36 -19.59
C PHE A 77 15.94 -24.29 -19.02
N MET A 78 15.14 -25.33 -19.16
CA MET A 78 13.83 -25.42 -18.52
C MET A 78 13.98 -25.47 -17.00
N LEU A 79 14.90 -26.29 -16.47
CA LEU A 79 15.15 -26.38 -15.03
C LEU A 79 15.76 -25.10 -14.45
N ILE A 80 16.65 -24.43 -15.18
CA ILE A 80 17.18 -23.12 -14.80
C ILE A 80 16.06 -22.11 -14.75
N GLY A 81 15.17 -22.06 -15.76
CA GLY A 81 14.01 -21.16 -15.77
C GLY A 81 13.08 -21.40 -14.60
N LEU A 82 12.80 -22.66 -14.28
CA LEU A 82 11.98 -23.03 -13.11
C LEU A 82 12.66 -22.63 -11.79
N ALA A 83 13.96 -22.85 -11.67
CA ALA A 83 14.72 -22.46 -10.48
C ALA A 83 14.73 -20.94 -10.28
N LEU A 84 14.89 -20.16 -11.34
CA LEU A 84 14.81 -18.68 -11.28
C LEU A 84 13.43 -18.19 -10.85
N ILE A 85 12.35 -18.75 -11.41
CA ILE A 85 10.99 -18.40 -11.01
C ILE A 85 10.76 -18.74 -9.52
N THR A 86 11.14 -19.96 -9.11
CA THR A 86 10.98 -20.40 -7.73
C THR A 86 11.80 -19.53 -6.78
N PHE A 87 13.01 -19.15 -7.15
CA PHE A 87 13.86 -18.26 -6.37
C PHE A 87 13.27 -16.85 -6.26
N GLY A 88 12.76 -16.30 -7.36
CA GLY A 88 12.07 -15.00 -7.35
C GLY A 88 10.84 -15.00 -6.43
N TYR A 89 9.99 -16.02 -6.50
CA TYR A 89 8.86 -16.17 -5.58
C TYR A 89 9.29 -16.41 -4.13
N TYR A 90 10.35 -17.19 -3.92
CA TYR A 90 10.89 -17.38 -2.58
C TYR A 90 11.33 -16.07 -1.94
N LEU A 91 12.01 -15.20 -2.68
CA LEU A 91 12.38 -13.86 -2.19
C LEU A 91 11.15 -12.97 -1.95
N ALA A 92 10.17 -12.98 -2.87
CA ALA A 92 8.97 -12.16 -2.79
C ALA A 92 8.04 -12.52 -1.62
N THR A 93 8.03 -13.78 -1.19
CA THR A 93 7.18 -14.26 -0.08
C THR A 93 7.81 -14.11 1.30
N ARG A 94 9.08 -13.70 1.36
CA ARG A 94 9.75 -13.48 2.64
C ARG A 94 9.35 -12.15 3.24
N ASN A 95 9.22 -12.14 4.56
CA ASN A 95 9.00 -10.92 5.33
C ASN A 95 10.16 -9.95 5.10
N ILE A 96 9.85 -8.74 4.63
CA ILE A 96 10.83 -7.70 4.31
C ILE A 96 11.68 -7.34 5.54
N GLU A 97 11.10 -7.35 6.71
CA GLU A 97 11.74 -6.87 7.95
C GLU A 97 12.43 -7.98 8.76
N GLU A 98 12.12 -9.26 8.52
CA GLU A 98 12.71 -10.39 9.24
C GLU A 98 13.80 -11.10 8.43
N SER A 99 13.73 -11.00 7.11
CA SER A 99 14.66 -11.74 6.26
C SER A 99 16.04 -11.08 6.28
N PRO A 100 17.11 -11.81 6.64
CA PRO A 100 18.47 -11.28 6.58
C PRO A 100 18.85 -10.73 5.20
N ILE A 101 18.22 -11.26 4.14
CA ILE A 101 18.45 -10.82 2.75
C ILE A 101 17.83 -9.44 2.54
N TRP A 102 16.60 -9.22 2.98
CA TRP A 102 15.94 -7.92 2.86
C TRP A 102 16.58 -6.84 3.74
N LEU A 103 17.17 -7.21 4.86
CA LEU A 103 17.91 -6.31 5.75
C LEU A 103 19.31 -5.95 5.23
N ALA A 104 19.93 -6.84 4.43
CA ALA A 104 21.29 -6.66 3.93
C ALA A 104 21.37 -5.84 2.63
N TYR A 105 20.32 -5.82 1.83
CA TYR A 105 20.27 -5.16 0.51
C TYR A 105 19.22 -4.07 0.47
N ASP A 106 19.36 -3.11 -0.46
CA ASP A 106 18.38 -2.06 -0.66
C ASP A 106 17.07 -2.64 -1.21
N PHE A 107 15.95 -2.10 -0.75
CA PHE A 107 14.59 -2.51 -1.15
C PHE A 107 14.40 -2.52 -2.67
N PHE A 108 14.84 -1.45 -3.35
CA PHE A 108 14.73 -1.36 -4.81
C PHE A 108 15.58 -2.37 -5.55
N ASP A 109 16.78 -2.67 -5.06
CA ASP A 109 17.68 -3.64 -5.67
C ASP A 109 17.07 -5.04 -5.63
N LEU A 110 16.48 -5.43 -4.51
CA LEU A 110 15.82 -6.73 -4.38
C LEU A 110 14.59 -6.86 -5.27
N ILE A 111 13.77 -5.81 -5.39
CA ILE A 111 12.64 -5.80 -6.33
C ILE A 111 13.13 -6.00 -7.77
N LEU A 112 14.20 -5.32 -8.17
CA LEU A 112 14.78 -5.50 -9.51
C LEU A 112 15.30 -6.92 -9.73
N VAL A 113 15.94 -7.52 -8.72
CA VAL A 113 16.40 -8.92 -8.78
C VAL A 113 15.23 -9.89 -8.92
N ILE A 114 14.17 -9.72 -8.12
CA ILE A 114 12.96 -10.55 -8.22
C ILE A 114 12.35 -10.43 -9.61
N LEU A 115 12.18 -9.21 -10.11
CA LEU A 115 11.63 -8.94 -11.43
C LEU A 115 12.47 -9.58 -12.54
N ALA A 116 13.79 -9.43 -12.49
CA ALA A 116 14.72 -10.03 -13.44
C ALA A 116 14.64 -11.57 -13.40
N CYS A 117 14.63 -12.18 -12.22
CA CYS A 117 14.51 -13.62 -12.06
C CYS A 117 13.21 -14.17 -12.65
N VAL A 118 12.08 -13.50 -12.41
CA VAL A 118 10.77 -13.93 -12.92
C VAL A 118 10.69 -13.75 -14.44
N ILE A 119 11.14 -12.61 -14.98
CA ILE A 119 11.12 -12.35 -16.43
C ILE A 119 12.04 -13.32 -17.17
N LEU A 120 13.30 -13.45 -16.74
CA LEU A 120 14.27 -14.35 -17.39
C LEU A 120 13.84 -15.81 -17.23
N GLY A 121 13.35 -16.19 -16.06
CA GLY A 121 12.85 -17.53 -15.80
C GLY A 121 11.67 -17.90 -16.69
N THR A 122 10.68 -17.01 -16.81
CA THR A 122 9.52 -17.19 -17.69
C THR A 122 9.95 -17.26 -19.16
N TRP A 123 10.85 -16.39 -19.58
CA TRP A 123 11.38 -16.41 -20.94
C TRP A 123 12.09 -17.73 -21.27
N LEU A 124 12.94 -18.24 -20.38
CA LEU A 124 13.62 -19.53 -20.53
C LEU A 124 12.61 -20.69 -20.57
N MET A 125 11.63 -20.69 -19.67
CA MET A 125 10.59 -21.71 -19.63
C MET A 125 9.80 -21.79 -20.94
N VAL A 126 9.34 -20.64 -21.45
CA VAL A 126 8.54 -20.63 -22.69
C VAL A 126 9.41 -20.95 -23.90
N ARG A 127 10.61 -20.39 -24.00
CA ARG A 127 11.48 -20.58 -25.17
C ARG A 127 12.09 -21.97 -25.27
N PHE A 128 12.48 -22.58 -24.18
CA PHE A 128 13.19 -23.87 -24.17
C PHE A 128 12.38 -24.99 -23.52
N GLY A 129 11.60 -24.67 -22.47
CA GLY A 129 10.78 -25.66 -21.75
C GLY A 129 9.58 -26.11 -22.58
N THR A 130 8.82 -25.20 -23.16
CA THR A 130 7.65 -25.55 -23.98
C THR A 130 8.00 -26.45 -25.16
N PRO A 131 9.02 -26.16 -25.99
CA PRO A 131 9.45 -27.10 -27.06
C PRO A 131 9.95 -28.44 -26.53
N TYR A 132 10.58 -28.47 -25.36
CA TYR A 132 11.01 -29.72 -24.71
C TYR A 132 9.80 -30.59 -24.32
N VAL A 133 8.82 -30.02 -23.63
CA VAL A 133 7.58 -30.73 -23.22
C VAL A 133 6.83 -31.26 -24.44
N ILE A 134 6.67 -30.46 -25.50
CA ILE A 134 5.99 -30.88 -26.72
C ILE A 134 6.75 -32.02 -27.41
N ARG A 135 8.08 -31.99 -27.39
CA ARG A 135 8.89 -33.09 -27.89
C ARG A 135 8.67 -34.39 -27.12
N GLN A 136 8.57 -34.28 -25.78
CA GLN A 136 8.28 -35.45 -24.92
C GLN A 136 6.88 -36.03 -25.20
N LEU A 137 5.86 -35.15 -25.35
CA LEU A 137 4.50 -35.56 -25.70
C LEU A 137 4.44 -36.20 -27.07
N TYR A 138 5.21 -35.70 -28.04
CA TYR A 138 5.35 -36.28 -29.38
C TYR A 138 6.00 -37.68 -29.36
N ASN A 139 7.02 -37.85 -28.54
CA ASN A 139 7.75 -39.12 -28.42
C ASN A 139 6.94 -40.20 -27.66
N ASN A 140 5.98 -39.78 -26.83
CA ASN A 140 5.09 -40.71 -26.13
C ASN A 140 3.99 -41.21 -27.10
N LYS A 141 4.25 -42.32 -27.77
CA LYS A 141 3.35 -42.90 -28.81
C LYS A 141 1.94 -43.18 -28.29
N ARG A 142 1.80 -43.61 -27.01
CA ARG A 142 0.48 -43.90 -26.40
C ARG A 142 -0.38 -42.65 -26.27
N PHE A 143 0.23 -41.49 -25.95
CA PHE A 143 -0.46 -40.22 -25.83
C PHE A 143 -0.68 -39.55 -27.19
N PHE A 144 0.34 -39.58 -28.07
CA PHE A 144 0.32 -38.92 -29.35
C PHE A 144 -0.75 -39.46 -30.31
N TYR A 145 -0.90 -40.80 -30.41
CA TYR A 145 -1.87 -41.44 -31.32
C TYR A 145 -3.29 -41.53 -30.71
N LYS A 146 -3.55 -40.95 -29.55
CA LYS A 146 -4.86 -40.98 -28.93
C LYS A 146 -5.77 -39.85 -29.43
N GLY A 147 -6.72 -40.18 -30.34
CA GLY A 147 -7.74 -39.25 -30.84
C GLY A 147 -7.16 -37.96 -31.47
N THR A 148 -7.64 -36.79 -31.07
CA THR A 148 -7.27 -35.48 -31.61
C THR A 148 -5.88 -34.99 -31.18
N ASN A 149 -5.20 -35.68 -30.27
CA ASN A 149 -3.89 -35.25 -29.72
C ASN A 149 -2.83 -35.12 -30.79
N MET A 150 -2.85 -36.00 -31.81
CA MET A 150 -1.93 -35.96 -32.94
C MET A 150 -2.01 -34.62 -33.69
N LEU A 151 -3.21 -34.14 -33.99
CA LEU A 151 -3.42 -32.86 -34.67
C LEU A 151 -2.99 -31.68 -33.80
N GLY A 152 -3.37 -31.70 -32.50
CA GLY A 152 -3.03 -30.66 -31.54
C GLY A 152 -1.52 -30.53 -31.31
N ILE A 153 -0.84 -31.63 -31.05
CA ILE A 153 0.62 -31.63 -30.79
C ILE A 153 1.39 -31.22 -32.03
N THR A 154 0.98 -31.71 -33.22
CA THR A 154 1.62 -31.35 -34.50
C THR A 154 1.44 -29.87 -34.80
N SER A 155 0.24 -29.33 -34.66
CA SER A 155 -0.06 -27.91 -34.86
C SER A 155 0.73 -27.02 -33.88
N LEU A 156 0.79 -27.37 -32.60
CA LEU A 156 1.58 -26.67 -31.57
C LEU A 156 3.07 -26.71 -31.91
N ARG A 157 3.60 -27.85 -32.34
CA ARG A 157 5.01 -28.00 -32.70
C ARG A 157 5.40 -27.07 -33.87
N PHE A 158 4.56 -26.93 -34.87
CA PHE A 158 4.80 -26.00 -35.99
C PHE A 158 4.70 -24.54 -35.56
N ARG A 159 3.71 -24.17 -34.79
CA ARG A 159 3.53 -22.80 -34.33
C ARG A 159 4.66 -22.35 -33.39
N LEU A 160 5.10 -23.21 -32.50
CA LEU A 160 6.20 -22.90 -31.56
C LEU A 160 7.57 -22.91 -32.25
N LYS A 161 7.75 -23.66 -33.36
CA LYS A 161 8.99 -23.66 -34.10
C LYS A 161 9.40 -22.25 -34.56
N LYS A 162 8.42 -21.46 -35.01
CA LYS A 162 8.66 -20.10 -35.55
C LYS A 162 8.46 -18.99 -34.54
N ASN A 163 7.54 -19.14 -33.61
CA ASN A 163 7.02 -18.05 -32.78
C ASN A 163 7.28 -18.18 -31.28
N ALA A 164 8.13 -19.14 -30.83
CA ALA A 164 8.36 -19.36 -29.39
C ALA A 164 8.85 -18.09 -28.66
N GLY A 165 9.72 -17.29 -29.28
CA GLY A 165 10.17 -16.02 -28.70
C GLY A 165 9.08 -14.98 -28.58
N THR A 166 8.23 -14.84 -29.60
CA THR A 166 7.09 -13.92 -29.60
C THR A 166 6.05 -14.32 -28.55
N ILE A 167 5.76 -15.63 -28.45
CA ILE A 167 4.84 -16.16 -27.44
C ILE A 167 5.40 -15.91 -26.03
N ALA A 168 6.71 -16.11 -25.81
CA ALA A 168 7.35 -15.81 -24.55
C ALA A 168 7.23 -14.32 -24.18
N MET A 169 7.44 -13.44 -25.15
CA MET A 169 7.32 -11.99 -24.94
C MET A 169 5.88 -11.58 -24.62
N ILE A 170 4.90 -12.10 -25.34
CA ILE A 170 3.48 -11.85 -25.05
C ILE A 170 3.13 -12.35 -23.65
N ALA A 171 3.58 -13.55 -23.27
CA ALA A 171 3.31 -14.11 -21.95
C ALA A 171 3.89 -13.23 -20.83
N VAL A 172 5.14 -12.76 -20.97
CA VAL A 172 5.79 -11.86 -19.99
C VAL A 172 5.04 -10.54 -19.91
N LEU A 173 4.73 -9.91 -21.05
CA LEU A 173 4.00 -8.63 -21.06
C LEU A 173 2.62 -8.75 -20.44
N SER A 174 1.88 -9.80 -20.78
CA SER A 174 0.55 -10.06 -20.19
C SER A 174 0.64 -10.31 -18.68
N ALA A 175 1.60 -11.11 -18.24
CA ALA A 175 1.82 -11.36 -16.81
C ALA A 175 2.18 -10.07 -16.06
N THR A 176 3.07 -9.25 -16.61
CA THR A 176 3.46 -7.96 -16.02
C THR A 176 2.26 -7.03 -15.91
N THR A 177 1.46 -6.92 -16.98
CA THR A 177 0.24 -6.08 -16.97
C THR A 177 -0.75 -6.54 -15.89
N LEU A 178 -1.03 -7.84 -15.81
CA LEU A 178 -1.93 -8.41 -14.79
C LEU A 178 -1.39 -8.20 -13.38
N THR A 179 -0.07 -8.32 -13.19
CA THR A 179 0.56 -8.07 -11.88
C THR A 179 0.40 -6.61 -11.46
N ILE A 180 0.63 -5.66 -12.38
CA ILE A 180 0.46 -4.23 -12.08
C ILE A 180 -0.99 -3.93 -11.71
N ILE A 181 -1.97 -4.40 -12.51
CA ILE A 181 -3.39 -4.19 -12.23
C ILE A 181 -3.77 -4.82 -10.89
N GLY A 182 -3.34 -6.06 -10.63
CA GLY A 182 -3.63 -6.77 -9.38
C GLY A 182 -3.03 -6.07 -8.16
N SER A 183 -1.79 -5.61 -8.26
CA SER A 183 -1.11 -4.87 -7.19
C SER A 183 -1.79 -3.54 -6.90
N MET A 184 -2.14 -2.78 -7.94
CA MET A 184 -2.86 -1.50 -7.80
C MET A 184 -4.23 -1.70 -7.17
N SER A 185 -5.00 -2.71 -7.61
CA SER A 185 -6.30 -3.03 -7.02
C SER A 185 -6.18 -3.44 -5.55
N SER A 186 -5.19 -4.27 -5.23
CA SER A 186 -4.94 -4.70 -3.85
C SER A 186 -4.53 -3.53 -2.95
N PHE A 187 -3.65 -2.66 -3.45
CA PHE A 187 -3.24 -1.45 -2.74
C PHE A 187 -4.44 -0.52 -2.49
N TYR A 188 -5.27 -0.27 -3.51
CA TYR A 188 -6.46 0.56 -3.39
C TYR A 188 -7.45 0.04 -2.33
N VAL A 189 -7.81 -1.26 -2.40
CA VAL A 189 -8.73 -1.87 -1.42
C VAL A 189 -8.16 -1.79 0.00
N ARG A 190 -6.86 -2.06 0.15
CA ARG A 190 -6.19 -1.97 1.45
C ARG A 190 -6.24 -0.53 1.98
N THR A 191 -5.87 0.44 1.16
CA THR A 191 -5.85 1.85 1.53
C THR A 191 -7.23 2.34 1.99
N ILE A 192 -8.32 2.00 1.27
CA ILE A 192 -9.68 2.36 1.71
C ILE A 192 -10.04 1.73 3.04
N ASN A 193 -9.72 0.44 3.22
CA ASN A 193 -9.97 -0.23 4.50
C ASN A 193 -9.17 0.40 5.64
N ASP A 194 -7.93 0.78 5.38
CA ASP A 194 -7.06 1.44 6.35
C ASP A 194 -7.60 2.81 6.74
N ILE A 195 -8.05 3.63 5.77
CA ILE A 195 -8.68 4.94 6.06
C ILE A 195 -9.90 4.77 6.96
N SER A 196 -10.80 3.84 6.63
CA SER A 196 -12.02 3.61 7.40
C SER A 196 -11.75 3.21 8.84
N ALA A 197 -10.66 2.50 9.08
CA ALA A 197 -10.29 2.06 10.42
C ALA A 197 -9.41 3.05 11.19
N GLU A 198 -8.69 3.94 10.47
CA GLU A 198 -7.92 5.04 11.06
C GLU A 198 -8.77 6.30 11.29
N ASN A 199 -9.98 6.35 10.74
CA ASN A 199 -10.89 7.47 10.89
C ASN A 199 -12.27 6.97 11.36
N PRO A 200 -12.39 6.61 12.65
CA PRO A 200 -13.62 6.03 13.20
C PRO A 200 -14.80 7.00 13.27
N SER A 201 -14.58 8.31 13.13
CA SER A 201 -15.62 9.33 13.11
C SER A 201 -15.56 10.16 11.82
N SER A 202 -16.72 10.70 11.41
CA SER A 202 -16.78 11.54 10.20
C SER A 202 -16.01 12.84 10.36
N TYR A 203 -16.11 13.47 11.53
CA TYR A 203 -15.32 14.64 11.91
C TYR A 203 -14.88 14.48 13.38
N GLN A 204 -13.65 14.88 13.66
CA GLN A 204 -13.14 15.06 15.01
C GLN A 204 -12.52 16.44 15.13
N VAL A 205 -12.92 17.20 16.12
CA VAL A 205 -12.48 18.57 16.36
C VAL A 205 -11.88 18.69 17.76
N LEU A 206 -10.63 19.17 17.81
CA LEU A 206 -9.89 19.35 19.03
C LEU A 206 -10.26 20.69 19.68
N ASN A 207 -10.53 20.69 20.97
CA ASN A 207 -10.77 21.88 21.81
C ASN A 207 -11.78 22.89 21.22
N ILE A 208 -12.86 22.38 20.63
CA ILE A 208 -13.88 23.22 19.97
C ILE A 208 -14.61 24.14 20.96
N SER A 209 -14.84 25.39 20.55
CA SER A 209 -15.68 26.30 21.33
C SER A 209 -17.15 25.90 21.28
N ALA A 210 -17.91 26.15 22.34
CA ALA A 210 -19.35 25.88 22.37
C ALA A 210 -20.16 26.63 21.26
N LYS A 211 -19.61 27.73 20.74
CA LYS A 211 -20.20 28.48 19.61
C LYS A 211 -20.00 27.68 18.31
N ASN A 212 -18.76 27.29 18.03
CA ASN A 212 -18.41 26.55 16.79
C ASN A 212 -19.08 25.17 16.78
N GLU A 213 -19.17 24.49 17.92
CA GLU A 213 -19.90 23.22 18.04
C GLU A 213 -21.36 23.36 17.60
N LYS A 214 -22.07 24.38 18.11
CA LYS A 214 -23.45 24.66 17.71
C LYS A 214 -23.57 25.00 16.24
N GLU A 215 -22.63 25.76 15.71
CA GLU A 215 -22.61 26.16 14.30
C GLU A 215 -22.38 24.96 13.38
N ILE A 216 -21.47 24.03 13.75
CA ILE A 216 -21.28 22.76 13.02
C ILE A 216 -22.55 21.91 13.05
N ILE A 217 -23.17 21.74 14.25
CA ILE A 217 -24.41 20.98 14.36
C ILE A 217 -25.51 21.57 13.47
N GLN A 218 -25.64 22.91 13.45
CA GLN A 218 -26.61 23.57 12.61
C GLN A 218 -26.28 23.39 11.12
N THR A 219 -25.04 23.54 10.73
CA THR A 219 -24.57 23.34 9.35
C THR A 219 -24.84 21.92 8.85
N ILE A 220 -24.65 20.91 9.70
CA ILE A 220 -24.98 19.51 9.36
C ILE A 220 -26.50 19.31 9.25
N ARG A 221 -27.30 19.96 10.13
CA ARG A 221 -28.77 19.86 10.08
C ARG A 221 -29.38 20.51 8.85
N ASP A 222 -28.77 21.60 8.41
CA ASP A 222 -29.23 22.36 7.22
C ASP A 222 -28.81 21.72 5.90
N ASP A 223 -27.91 20.72 5.97
CA ASP A 223 -27.49 19.95 4.81
C ASP A 223 -28.57 18.92 4.43
N GLN A 224 -28.90 18.83 3.13
CA GLN A 224 -29.97 17.95 2.63
C GLN A 224 -29.51 16.51 2.47
N ASP A 225 -28.24 16.31 2.22
CA ASP A 225 -27.65 15.01 1.85
C ASP A 225 -27.07 14.28 3.06
N HIS A 226 -26.74 15.01 4.14
CA HIS A 226 -26.09 14.48 5.31
C HIS A 226 -26.91 14.72 6.58
N LYS A 227 -26.98 13.68 7.42
CA LYS A 227 -27.66 13.75 8.73
C LYS A 227 -26.70 13.39 9.84
N LEU A 228 -26.74 14.15 10.92
CA LEU A 228 -26.00 13.82 12.13
C LEU A 228 -26.53 12.52 12.72
N LYS A 229 -25.68 11.50 12.83
CA LYS A 229 -25.99 10.19 13.42
C LYS A 229 -25.65 10.16 14.90
N LYS A 230 -24.43 10.61 15.25
CA LYS A 230 -23.90 10.57 16.60
C LYS A 230 -23.12 11.84 16.89
N LEU A 231 -23.15 12.26 18.14
CA LEU A 231 -22.31 13.31 18.70
C LEU A 231 -21.74 12.80 20.01
N MET A 232 -20.44 12.94 20.21
CA MET A 232 -19.76 12.54 21.43
C MET A 232 -18.60 13.48 21.71
N GLN A 233 -18.33 13.72 22.99
CA GLN A 233 -17.13 14.38 23.47
C GLN A 233 -16.27 13.38 24.22
N ALA A 234 -14.98 13.46 24.05
CA ALA A 234 -13.98 12.63 24.71
C ALA A 234 -12.85 13.49 25.26
N GLU A 235 -12.21 13.03 26.34
CA GLU A 235 -11.05 13.67 26.92
C GLU A 235 -9.78 12.85 26.62
N MET A 236 -8.70 13.55 26.33
CA MET A 236 -7.39 12.95 26.09
C MET A 236 -6.27 13.84 26.64
N LEU A 237 -5.10 13.28 26.79
CA LEU A 237 -3.87 14.00 27.11
C LEU A 237 -2.88 13.84 25.98
N SER A 238 -2.14 14.90 25.66
CA SER A 238 -0.99 14.84 24.74
C SER A 238 0.30 14.92 25.55
N ALA A 239 1.15 13.92 25.46
CA ALA A 239 2.40 13.88 26.18
C ALA A 239 3.56 13.39 25.33
N GLU A 240 4.71 14.02 25.52
CA GLU A 240 5.97 13.56 24.92
C GLU A 240 6.48 12.34 25.71
N VAL A 241 6.74 11.26 24.99
CA VAL A 241 7.16 9.98 25.56
C VAL A 241 8.51 9.59 24.99
N GLU A 242 9.48 9.32 25.88
CA GLU A 242 10.78 8.77 25.52
C GLU A 242 10.75 7.26 25.59
N TYR A 243 11.19 6.64 24.52
CA TYR A 243 11.34 5.20 24.45
C TYR A 243 12.69 4.77 25.01
N LYS A 244 12.67 3.87 26.00
CA LYS A 244 13.88 3.20 26.47
C LYS A 244 13.99 1.81 25.85
N ASP A 245 15.18 1.48 25.34
CA ASP A 245 15.49 0.16 24.76
C ASP A 245 14.89 -0.10 23.35
N ILE A 246 14.70 0.93 22.52
CA ILE A 246 14.45 0.69 21.11
C ILE A 246 15.76 0.31 20.42
N PRO A 247 15.82 -0.80 19.66
CA PRO A 247 16.91 -1.00 18.69
C PRO A 247 16.83 0.19 17.74
N LYS A 248 17.95 0.90 17.57
CA LYS A 248 18.07 2.08 16.68
C LYS A 248 17.79 1.65 15.23
N TYR A 249 16.56 1.39 14.92
CA TYR A 249 16.07 1.40 13.56
C TYR A 249 16.00 2.87 13.17
N LYS A 250 16.95 3.32 12.39
CA LYS A 250 17.02 4.56 11.53
C LYS A 250 15.96 5.67 11.71
N MET A 251 15.16 5.70 12.75
CA MET A 251 14.32 6.80 13.14
C MET A 251 15.14 7.71 14.07
N HIS A 252 15.43 8.91 13.59
CA HIS A 252 16.30 9.88 14.27
C HIS A 252 15.63 10.61 15.45
N MET A 253 14.50 10.12 15.98
CA MET A 253 13.81 10.73 17.10
C MET A 253 13.73 9.73 18.26
N ASP A 254 14.21 10.15 19.41
CA ASP A 254 14.17 9.37 20.66
C ASP A 254 12.86 9.61 21.44
N THR A 255 12.07 10.64 21.05
CA THR A 255 10.83 11.06 21.69
C THR A 255 9.71 11.27 20.68
N PHE A 256 8.50 10.87 21.05
CA PHE A 256 7.28 11.03 20.25
C PHE A 256 6.16 11.58 21.11
N ILE A 257 5.28 12.37 20.50
CA ILE A 257 4.04 12.80 21.14
C ILE A 257 3.02 11.68 21.00
N HIS A 258 2.53 11.20 22.15
CA HIS A 258 1.45 10.21 22.21
C HIS A 258 0.20 10.83 22.79
N THR A 259 -0.93 10.40 22.24
CA THR A 259 -2.23 10.62 22.87
C THR A 259 -2.43 9.58 23.95
N ILE A 260 -2.86 10.01 25.13
CA ILE A 260 -3.11 9.12 26.27
C ILE A 260 -4.56 9.27 26.69
N VAL A 261 -5.24 8.14 26.87
CA VAL A 261 -6.62 8.06 27.30
C VAL A 261 -6.76 7.10 28.51
N SER A 262 -7.75 7.33 29.34
CA SER A 262 -8.08 6.39 30.41
C SER A 262 -8.78 5.14 29.89
N GLU A 263 -8.70 4.03 30.60
CA GLU A 263 -9.37 2.78 30.27
C GLU A 263 -10.89 2.94 30.16
N SER A 264 -11.48 3.67 31.11
CA SER A 264 -12.92 3.95 31.14
C SER A 264 -13.35 4.76 29.91
N GLU A 265 -12.56 5.76 29.51
CA GLU A 265 -12.83 6.58 28.34
C GLU A 265 -12.68 5.79 27.03
N TYR A 266 -11.63 4.98 26.92
CA TYR A 266 -11.45 4.07 25.81
C TYR A 266 -12.66 3.13 25.61
N ASN A 267 -13.12 2.51 26.69
CA ASN A 267 -14.28 1.62 26.63
C ASN A 267 -15.55 2.39 26.23
N ARG A 268 -15.76 3.60 26.79
CA ARG A 268 -16.90 4.47 26.49
C ARG A 268 -16.93 4.90 24.98
N ILE A 269 -15.76 5.22 24.42
CA ILE A 269 -15.65 5.59 23.02
C ILE A 269 -15.87 4.36 22.13
N GLY A 270 -15.21 3.26 22.44
CA GLY A 270 -15.24 2.03 21.64
C GLY A 270 -16.63 1.43 21.52
N GLU A 271 -17.40 1.35 22.60
CA GLU A 271 -18.78 0.86 22.59
C GLU A 271 -19.69 1.66 21.64
N ARG A 272 -19.39 2.94 21.42
CA ARG A 272 -20.21 3.82 20.62
C ARG A 272 -19.79 3.89 19.14
N GLN A 273 -18.52 3.63 18.85
CA GLN A 273 -17.97 3.84 17.51
C GLN A 273 -17.86 2.58 16.66
N GLN A 274 -17.52 1.42 17.24
CA GLN A 274 -17.05 0.27 16.43
C GLN A 274 -17.89 -0.99 16.64
N SER A 275 -18.19 -1.68 15.54
CA SER A 275 -18.83 -3.01 15.58
C SER A 275 -17.88 -4.09 16.12
N ASP A 276 -16.56 -3.93 15.92
CA ASP A 276 -15.52 -4.90 16.26
C ASP A 276 -14.68 -4.45 17.47
N PHE A 277 -15.26 -3.60 18.32
CA PHE A 277 -14.61 -3.10 19.51
C PHE A 277 -14.34 -4.22 20.51
N VAL A 278 -13.11 -4.27 21.02
CA VAL A 278 -12.71 -5.17 22.09
C VAL A 278 -12.55 -4.37 23.38
N GLU A 279 -13.43 -4.63 24.34
CA GLU A 279 -13.41 -4.00 25.67
C GLU A 279 -12.05 -4.24 26.35
N SER A 280 -11.52 -3.23 27.02
CA SER A 280 -10.36 -3.38 27.89
C SER A 280 -10.78 -3.96 29.23
N LYS A 281 -10.02 -4.93 29.71
CA LYS A 281 -10.25 -5.54 31.01
C LYS A 281 -9.11 -5.14 31.98
N LYS A 282 -9.37 -4.18 32.84
CA LYS A 282 -8.56 -3.76 33.97
C LYS A 282 -7.04 -3.68 33.71
N ILE A 283 -6.62 -2.54 33.18
CA ILE A 283 -5.20 -2.23 32.97
C ILE A 283 -4.56 -1.95 34.37
N ALA A 284 -3.40 -2.57 34.63
CA ALA A 284 -2.67 -2.31 35.84
C ALA A 284 -1.97 -0.94 35.83
N TYR A 285 -1.75 -0.33 36.99
CA TYR A 285 -1.04 0.95 37.09
C TYR A 285 0.36 0.86 36.52
N GLY A 286 0.67 1.67 35.51
CA GLY A 286 1.93 1.64 34.74
C GLY A 286 1.94 0.71 33.52
N ASP A 287 0.89 -0.08 33.31
CA ASP A 287 0.69 -0.82 32.06
C ASP A 287 -0.12 0.01 31.06
N ALA A 288 0.02 -0.26 29.78
CA ALA A 288 -0.76 0.39 28.73
C ALA A 288 -1.05 -0.56 27.55
N ILE A 289 -2.17 -0.30 26.88
CA ILE A 289 -2.50 -0.84 25.58
C ILE A 289 -2.11 0.21 24.53
N LEU A 290 -1.33 -0.16 23.55
CA LEU A 290 -0.99 0.70 22.42
C LEU A 290 -2.01 0.49 21.31
N LEU A 291 -2.71 1.56 20.93
CA LEU A 291 -3.57 1.59 19.76
C LEU A 291 -2.79 2.24 18.62
N GLY A 292 -2.70 1.53 17.51
CA GLY A 292 -2.05 2.09 16.33
C GLY A 292 -2.27 1.18 15.12
N LYS A 293 -2.67 1.77 14.02
CA LYS A 293 -2.90 1.06 12.77
C LYS A 293 -1.80 1.32 11.75
N ASN A 294 -0.65 1.74 12.21
CA ASN A 294 0.46 1.77 11.27
C ASN A 294 0.75 0.33 10.84
N THR A 295 0.69 0.07 9.54
CA THR A 295 1.06 -1.21 8.90
C THR A 295 2.41 -1.74 9.40
N TYR A 296 3.23 -0.84 9.89
CA TYR A 296 4.53 -1.12 10.49
C TYR A 296 4.40 -1.86 11.84
N TYR A 297 3.38 -1.55 12.66
CA TYR A 297 3.18 -2.17 13.98
C TYR A 297 2.25 -3.39 13.96
N ALA A 298 1.45 -3.56 12.90
CA ALA A 298 0.51 -4.67 12.75
C ALA A 298 1.18 -6.04 12.56
N ARG A 299 2.49 -6.08 12.46
CA ARG A 299 3.24 -7.33 12.27
C ARG A 299 3.53 -7.99 13.60
N SER A 300 3.29 -9.30 13.65
CA SER A 300 3.44 -10.11 14.86
C SER A 300 4.82 -9.98 15.53
N ASP A 301 5.87 -9.85 14.73
CA ASP A 301 7.26 -9.72 15.21
C ASP A 301 7.55 -8.34 15.81
N ILE A 302 6.87 -7.30 15.31
CA ILE A 302 6.98 -5.93 15.85
C ILE A 302 6.11 -5.80 17.09
N GLN A 303 4.88 -6.35 17.07
CA GLN A 303 4.04 -6.41 18.25
C GLN A 303 4.77 -7.08 19.41
N GLU A 304 5.43 -8.22 19.19
CA GLU A 304 6.24 -8.91 20.20
C GLU A 304 7.41 -8.04 20.72
N LYS A 305 8.04 -7.25 19.84
CA LYS A 305 9.09 -6.30 20.22
C LYS A 305 8.56 -5.07 20.97
N TRP A 306 7.32 -4.66 20.77
CA TRP A 306 6.70 -3.57 21.51
C TRP A 306 6.17 -4.01 22.88
N LEU A 307 5.68 -5.23 22.98
CA LEU A 307 5.30 -5.81 24.26
C LEU A 307 6.51 -5.82 25.21
N THR A 308 6.30 -5.34 26.43
CA THR A 308 7.31 -5.22 27.50
C THR A 308 8.25 -4.00 27.42
N ARG A 309 8.18 -3.14 26.42
CA ARG A 309 8.99 -1.92 26.36
C ARG A 309 8.55 -0.91 27.41
N LYS A 310 9.53 -0.17 27.88
CA LYS A 310 9.32 0.90 28.86
C LYS A 310 9.34 2.25 28.16
N MET A 311 8.29 3.01 28.38
CA MET A 311 8.14 4.38 27.91
C MET A 311 8.14 5.32 29.11
N VAL A 312 8.88 6.41 29.01
CA VAL A 312 8.95 7.41 30.08
C VAL A 312 8.32 8.70 29.62
N VAL A 313 7.30 9.13 30.30
CA VAL A 313 6.65 10.41 30.04
C VAL A 313 7.60 11.54 30.41
N GLN A 314 7.88 12.42 29.43
CA GLN A 314 8.77 13.56 29.61
C GLN A 314 8.01 14.73 30.26
N SER A 315 8.45 15.16 31.42
CA SER A 315 7.93 16.35 32.07
C SER A 315 8.97 16.94 33.01
N ASN A 316 9.02 18.26 33.04
CA ASN A 316 9.88 19.00 33.97
C ASN A 316 9.35 19.00 35.41
N LYS A 317 8.14 18.51 35.67
CA LYS A 317 7.53 18.48 37.00
C LYS A 317 8.07 17.30 37.81
N SER A 318 8.29 17.51 39.10
CA SER A 318 8.86 16.50 40.00
C SER A 318 7.98 15.26 40.18
N VAL A 319 6.69 15.34 39.90
CA VAL A 319 5.74 14.23 39.98
C VAL A 319 6.02 13.20 38.87
N ALA A 320 6.33 13.64 37.64
CA ALA A 320 6.65 12.74 36.54
C ALA A 320 7.86 11.85 36.83
N LYS A 321 8.84 12.35 37.58
CA LYS A 321 10.02 11.59 38.01
C LYS A 321 9.74 10.44 38.97
N LYS A 322 8.57 10.45 39.60
CA LYS A 322 8.13 9.44 40.58
C LYS A 322 7.20 8.39 39.96
N MET A 323 6.64 8.66 38.80
CA MET A 323 5.75 7.72 38.14
C MET A 323 6.56 6.56 37.55
N PRO A 324 6.03 5.33 37.60
CA PRO A 324 6.67 4.21 36.92
C PRO A 324 6.62 4.43 35.40
N PRO A 325 7.62 3.93 34.63
CA PRO A 325 7.57 3.96 33.19
C PRO A 325 6.37 3.16 32.70
N ILE A 326 5.73 3.63 31.65
CA ILE A 326 4.63 2.94 30.99
C ILE A 326 5.20 1.68 30.30
N LYS A 327 4.53 0.54 30.53
CA LYS A 327 4.85 -0.74 29.88
C LYS A 327 3.72 -1.13 28.94
N VAL A 328 4.01 -1.31 27.64
CA VAL A 328 3.03 -1.83 26.71
C VAL A 328 2.82 -3.32 26.95
N VAL A 329 1.57 -3.69 27.27
CA VAL A 329 1.17 -5.07 27.57
C VAL A 329 0.30 -5.69 26.48
N ASP A 330 -0.33 -4.86 25.65
CA ASP A 330 -1.19 -5.27 24.55
C ASP A 330 -1.08 -4.26 23.41
N PHE A 331 -1.32 -4.73 22.19
CA PHE A 331 -1.36 -3.92 20.98
C PHE A 331 -2.67 -4.18 20.24
N ARG A 332 -3.33 -3.11 19.78
CA ARG A 332 -4.57 -3.20 19.01
C ARG A 332 -4.48 -2.35 17.76
N GLU A 333 -4.95 -2.91 16.66
CA GLU A 333 -4.88 -2.28 15.33
C GLU A 333 -5.97 -1.23 15.08
N ASN A 334 -6.88 -1.01 16.03
CA ASN A 334 -7.97 -0.06 15.88
C ASN A 334 -7.63 1.28 16.52
N SER A 335 -7.97 2.37 15.84
CA SER A 335 -7.90 3.71 16.38
C SER A 335 -9.27 4.14 16.93
N ILE A 336 -9.27 4.95 17.98
CA ILE A 336 -10.46 5.64 18.50
C ILE A 336 -10.49 7.11 18.09
N PHE A 337 -9.36 7.62 17.64
CA PHE A 337 -9.22 8.97 17.12
C PHE A 337 -8.87 8.93 15.62
N ASN A 338 -9.34 9.91 14.87
CA ASN A 338 -9.00 10.07 13.45
C ASN A 338 -7.52 10.42 13.30
N THR A 339 -6.94 10.01 12.19
CA THR A 339 -5.63 10.46 11.72
C THR A 339 -5.59 11.99 11.66
N GLY A 340 -4.55 12.60 12.22
CA GLY A 340 -4.41 14.05 12.35
C GLY A 340 -4.80 14.56 13.75
N ILE A 341 -5.73 13.91 14.45
CA ILE A 341 -5.96 14.17 15.90
C ILE A 341 -4.99 13.34 16.74
N SER A 342 -4.81 12.06 16.40
CA SER A 342 -3.83 11.19 17.06
C SER A 342 -3.21 10.24 16.05
N TYR A 343 -1.91 10.00 16.15
CA TYR A 343 -1.21 8.97 15.38
C TYR A 343 -1.11 7.66 16.17
N GLU A 344 -0.81 7.75 17.46
CA GLU A 344 -0.67 6.61 18.35
C GLU A 344 -1.29 6.95 19.70
N THR A 345 -2.15 6.07 20.18
CA THR A 345 -2.86 6.27 21.44
C THR A 345 -2.44 5.22 22.46
N LEU A 346 -2.08 5.65 23.66
CA LEU A 346 -1.84 4.81 24.80
C LEU A 346 -3.09 4.80 25.69
N VAL A 347 -3.66 3.61 25.90
CA VAL A 347 -4.74 3.41 26.88
C VAL A 347 -4.10 2.97 28.18
N VAL A 348 -4.27 3.75 29.21
CA VAL A 348 -3.71 3.49 30.56
C VAL A 348 -4.83 3.29 31.59
N SER A 349 -4.49 2.79 32.77
CA SER A 349 -5.47 2.71 33.87
C SER A 349 -5.98 4.09 34.25
N ASP A 350 -7.22 4.19 34.75
CA ASP A 350 -7.83 5.45 35.18
C ASP A 350 -6.97 6.14 36.25
N GLU A 351 -6.43 5.38 37.23
CA GLU A 351 -5.56 5.90 38.28
C GLU A 351 -4.24 6.50 37.69
N TYR A 352 -3.65 5.87 36.66
CA TYR A 352 -2.45 6.40 36.05
C TYR A 352 -2.77 7.66 35.22
N TYR A 353 -3.93 7.70 34.58
CA TYR A 353 -4.43 8.86 33.85
C TYR A 353 -4.63 10.06 34.73
N ASP A 354 -5.26 9.88 35.91
CA ASP A 354 -5.47 10.93 36.91
C ASP A 354 -4.16 11.57 37.42
N ASP A 355 -3.11 10.75 37.54
CA ASP A 355 -1.79 11.26 37.89
C ASP A 355 -1.13 12.05 36.74
N LEU A 356 -1.35 11.64 35.50
CA LEU A 356 -0.90 12.37 34.32
C LEU A 356 -1.65 13.69 34.10
N GLU A 357 -2.95 13.74 34.37
CA GLU A 357 -3.78 14.95 34.29
C GLU A 357 -3.26 16.09 35.18
N ARG A 358 -2.64 15.76 36.29
CA ARG A 358 -1.95 16.75 37.14
C ARG A 358 -0.72 17.37 36.51
N LEU A 359 -0.17 16.71 35.48
CA LEU A 359 1.04 17.14 34.75
C LEU A 359 0.71 17.86 33.47
N PHE A 360 -0.28 17.37 32.74
CA PHE A 360 -0.69 17.83 31.41
C PHE A 360 -2.15 18.29 31.48
N PRO A 361 -2.50 19.40 30.81
CA PRO A 361 -3.89 19.81 30.69
C PRO A 361 -4.66 18.81 29.80
N PRO A 362 -5.88 18.42 30.19
CA PRO A 362 -6.72 17.61 29.33
C PRO A 362 -7.18 18.40 28.12
N GLU A 363 -7.25 17.71 26.97
CA GLU A 363 -7.75 18.21 25.69
C GLU A 363 -9.09 17.54 25.42
N SER A 364 -10.03 18.30 24.88
CA SER A 364 -11.37 17.82 24.55
C SER A 364 -11.45 17.55 23.05
N VAL A 365 -11.92 16.36 22.67
CA VAL A 365 -12.20 16.00 21.26
C VAL A 365 -13.70 15.84 21.08
N THR A 366 -14.30 16.64 20.22
CA THR A 366 -15.70 16.48 19.84
C THR A 366 -15.80 15.72 18.51
N MET A 367 -16.56 14.63 18.53
CA MET A 367 -16.71 13.66 17.46
C MET A 367 -18.10 13.74 16.87
N PHE A 368 -18.18 13.92 15.55
CA PHE A 368 -19.43 13.99 14.79
C PHE A 368 -19.46 12.86 13.78
N ASP A 369 -20.51 12.07 13.78
CA ASP A 369 -20.77 11.05 12.76
C ASP A 369 -21.96 11.44 11.92
N ILE A 370 -21.76 11.45 10.61
CA ILE A 370 -22.80 11.78 9.63
C ILE A 370 -23.12 10.58 8.71
N THR A 371 -24.18 10.71 7.93
CA THR A 371 -24.46 9.77 6.82
C THR A 371 -23.54 10.07 5.64
N ASN A 372 -23.04 9.03 4.94
CA ASN A 372 -22.24 9.12 3.72
C ASN A 372 -21.04 10.09 3.78
N PRO A 373 -20.12 9.93 4.75
CA PRO A 373 -19.02 10.87 4.96
C PRO A 373 -18.04 10.96 3.77
N ASN A 374 -17.96 9.94 2.93
CA ASN A 374 -17.10 9.91 1.74
C ASN A 374 -17.58 10.80 0.58
N HIS A 375 -18.79 11.37 0.65
CA HIS A 375 -19.35 12.28 -0.36
C HIS A 375 -19.67 13.66 0.21
N SER A 376 -19.01 14.09 1.28
CA SER A 376 -19.35 15.30 2.04
C SER A 376 -18.47 16.52 1.72
N GLU A 377 -17.96 16.68 0.49
CA GLU A 377 -17.03 17.75 0.11
C GLU A 377 -17.49 19.17 0.50
N SER A 378 -18.73 19.51 0.15
CA SER A 378 -19.26 20.85 0.44
C SER A 378 -19.45 21.09 1.93
N LEU A 379 -19.86 20.06 2.66
CA LEU A 379 -20.03 20.10 4.10
C LEU A 379 -18.66 20.16 4.81
N ASP A 380 -17.70 19.40 4.32
CA ASP A 380 -16.33 19.36 4.84
C ASP A 380 -15.67 20.75 4.80
N LYS A 381 -15.73 21.43 3.65
CA LYS A 381 -15.22 22.80 3.50
C LYS A 381 -15.88 23.78 4.48
N LYS A 382 -17.19 23.65 4.71
CA LYS A 382 -17.91 24.49 5.68
C LYS A 382 -17.46 24.22 7.11
N VAL A 383 -17.32 22.94 7.50
CA VAL A 383 -16.88 22.55 8.85
C VAL A 383 -15.47 23.06 9.11
N GLN A 384 -14.55 22.87 8.16
CA GLN A 384 -13.18 23.40 8.28
C GLN A 384 -13.18 24.93 8.42
N THR A 385 -13.97 25.64 7.62
CA THR A 385 -14.07 27.10 7.71
C THR A 385 -14.58 27.58 9.07
N ILE A 386 -15.52 26.86 9.69
CA ILE A 386 -16.04 27.18 11.02
C ILE A 386 -14.95 27.06 12.08
N VAL A 387 -14.05 26.07 11.94
CA VAL A 387 -13.00 25.80 12.95
C VAL A 387 -11.77 26.64 12.73
N ASP A 388 -11.25 26.69 11.50
CA ASP A 388 -9.95 27.27 11.16
C ASP A 388 -10.04 28.61 10.45
N GLY A 389 -11.24 29.05 10.05
CA GLY A 389 -11.47 30.28 9.30
C GLY A 389 -11.26 30.12 7.78
N GLU A 390 -10.49 29.13 7.33
CA GLU A 390 -10.28 28.80 5.91
C GLU A 390 -10.22 27.28 5.72
N PRO A 391 -10.67 26.74 4.56
CA PRO A 391 -10.52 25.32 4.26
C PRO A 391 -9.03 24.97 4.09
N SER A 392 -8.56 23.98 4.83
CA SER A 392 -7.17 23.49 4.76
C SER A 392 -7.15 21.99 4.54
N LEU A 393 -6.21 21.52 3.69
CA LEU A 393 -5.97 20.09 3.53
C LEU A 393 -5.34 19.45 4.79
N PHE A 394 -4.69 20.28 5.60
CA PHE A 394 -4.07 19.88 6.87
C PHE A 394 -4.47 20.89 7.93
N SER A 395 -5.46 20.54 8.72
CA SER A 395 -5.88 21.29 9.89
C SER A 395 -5.29 20.66 11.15
N GLU A 396 -4.77 21.49 12.04
CA GLU A 396 -4.29 21.00 13.35
C GLU A 396 -5.45 20.71 14.31
N ASN A 397 -6.62 21.27 14.05
CA ASN A 397 -7.77 21.23 14.95
C ASN A 397 -8.94 20.38 14.45
N VAL A 398 -8.98 20.06 13.15
CA VAL A 398 -10.05 19.26 12.52
C VAL A 398 -9.46 18.10 11.76
N SER A 399 -9.94 16.90 12.04
CA SER A 399 -9.72 15.74 11.19
C SER A 399 -11.04 15.28 10.60
N SER A 400 -11.07 15.16 9.27
CA SER A 400 -12.22 14.78 8.49
C SER A 400 -11.98 13.46 7.76
N TYR A 401 -12.97 12.55 7.86
CA TYR A 401 -12.98 11.32 7.07
C TYR A 401 -12.94 11.61 5.57
N TYR A 402 -13.70 12.62 5.11
CA TYR A 402 -13.74 13.02 3.70
C TYR A 402 -12.35 13.44 3.22
N THR A 403 -11.71 14.37 3.92
CA THR A 403 -10.37 14.84 3.56
C THR A 403 -9.36 13.69 3.56
N ASN A 404 -9.33 12.85 4.58
CA ASN A 404 -8.42 11.71 4.67
C ASN A 404 -8.69 10.65 3.59
N TYR A 405 -9.96 10.48 3.16
CA TYR A 405 -10.34 9.58 2.08
C TYR A 405 -9.90 10.08 0.69
N HIS A 406 -9.88 11.38 0.46
CA HIS A 406 -9.56 11.99 -0.85
C HIS A 406 -8.12 12.51 -0.97
N LEU A 407 -7.33 12.48 0.10
CA LEU A 407 -5.89 12.79 0.07
C LEU A 407 -5.02 11.69 -0.57
N ILE A 408 -5.56 10.51 -0.82
CA ILE A 408 -4.90 9.33 -1.40
C ILE A 408 -5.31 9.13 -2.85
#